data_21547ed6b930c669ec968eb09e9b3acf
#
_entry.id   21547ed6b930c669ec968eb09e9b3acf
#
_cell.length_a   1.000
_cell.length_b   1.000
_cell.length_c   1.000
_cell.angle_alpha   90.00
_cell.angle_beta   90.00
_cell.angle_gamma   90.00
#
_symmetry.space_group_name_H-M   'P 1'
#
loop_
_entity.id
_entity.type
_entity.pdbx_description
1 polymer ?
#
loop_
_entity_poly.entity_id
_entity_poly.type
_entity_poly.pdbx_seq_one_letter_code
_entity_poly.pdbx_strand_id
1 'polypeptide(L)'
;MSSFDGARLTRCVLVAGVLLAACGIGKPAPIAQQADVGLLPPAVAKPTSYPLTIDNCGRKVTFDAPPKRVVLLNGTSVAEVESFVALGIQDHILANSQSYEVSDEPSFVYKIKAIPKANLKLNENFEVPREQVLALKPDLVISTWAGGFDDKVGSVTRDQLDAAGIKSFVTPSNCAYGDPNARPEDKERYGKQSVESSSELLLSLGEIFDVQQRAADHVNRTRAEIAAVQKEVAGKERKNVLVVYPGMSMMNNNGLPAVFGGGIYDDIVGRAGGVNPFAGKTSTQLAEINAEALAAAPVDVLVIGLFQPGEKPDVLAQELFAKFPAWQASKTKTFTSVSDSIYLGPINAIAVRKIADAAR
;
A
#
# COMPACT_ATOMS: atom_id res chain seq x y z
N MET A 1 4.81 -19.71 76.69
CA MET A 1 3.78 -18.99 77.48
C MET A 1 2.74 -18.63 76.46
N SER A 2 1.71 -19.44 76.43
CA SER A 2 0.30 -19.30 76.88
C SER A 2 -0.43 -18.25 76.07
N SER A 3 -1.63 -18.41 75.51
CA SER A 3 -2.73 -19.38 75.76
C SER A 3 -3.75 -19.18 74.65
N PHE A 4 -4.32 -20.20 74.18
CA PHE A 4 -5.70 -20.65 74.07
C PHE A 4 -6.80 -19.57 74.08
N ASP A 5 -7.71 -19.58 73.11
CA ASP A 5 -9.13 -19.94 73.07
C ASP A 5 -9.78 -19.35 71.84
N GLY A 6 -10.73 -19.89 71.17
CA GLY A 6 -11.70 -20.93 71.39
C GLY A 6 -12.59 -21.07 70.15
N ALA A 7 -13.03 -22.27 69.94
CA ALA A 7 -13.85 -22.70 68.83
C ALA A 7 -15.27 -22.11 68.81
N ARG A 8 -15.83 -21.87 67.62
CA ARG A 8 -17.26 -22.12 67.36
C ARG A 8 -17.45 -22.71 65.94
N LEU A 9 -17.85 -23.96 65.95
CA LEU A 9 -18.42 -24.62 64.78
C LEU A 9 -19.77 -23.99 64.41
N THR A 10 -19.94 -23.62 63.20
CA THR A 10 -21.29 -23.46 62.62
C THR A 10 -21.34 -24.23 61.31
N ARG A 11 -22.18 -25.25 61.33
CA ARG A 11 -22.52 -26.09 60.17
C ARG A 11 -23.23 -25.19 59.15
N CYS A 12 -22.76 -25.14 57.92
CA CYS A 12 -23.56 -24.71 56.77
C CYS A 12 -23.64 -25.84 55.76
N VAL A 13 -24.85 -26.10 55.40
CA VAL A 13 -25.40 -27.13 54.52
C VAL A 13 -24.88 -26.94 53.11
N LEU A 14 -24.30 -28.01 52.53
CA LEU A 14 -23.94 -28.09 51.10
C LEU A 14 -25.24 -28.20 50.27
N VAL A 15 -25.57 -27.13 49.53
CA VAL A 15 -26.48 -27.22 48.39
C VAL A 15 -25.62 -27.32 47.12
N ALA A 16 -25.63 -28.49 46.51
CA ALA A 16 -24.99 -28.72 45.20
C ALA A 16 -25.84 -28.05 44.10
N GLY A 17 -25.45 -26.87 43.70
CA GLY A 17 -25.96 -26.21 42.49
C GLY A 17 -25.14 -26.63 41.28
N VAL A 18 -25.74 -27.42 40.39
CA VAL A 18 -25.18 -27.74 39.07
C VAL A 18 -25.23 -26.47 38.23
N LEU A 19 -24.11 -25.80 38.08
CA LEU A 19 -23.93 -24.71 37.08
C LEU A 19 -23.69 -25.35 35.72
N LEU A 20 -24.72 -25.40 34.89
CA LEU A 20 -24.62 -25.59 33.44
C LEU A 20 -23.87 -24.37 32.86
N ALA A 21 -22.61 -24.55 32.56
CA ALA A 21 -21.86 -23.59 31.75
C ALA A 21 -22.40 -23.65 30.31
N ALA A 22 -23.30 -22.73 29.98
CA ALA A 22 -23.68 -22.46 28.60
C ALA A 22 -22.44 -21.79 27.94
N CYS A 23 -21.75 -22.55 27.06
CA CYS A 23 -20.79 -21.95 26.11
C CYS A 23 -21.57 -21.02 25.19
N GLY A 24 -21.63 -19.75 25.57
CA GLY A 24 -22.11 -18.69 24.70
C GLY A 24 -21.11 -18.53 23.56
N ILE A 25 -21.53 -18.95 22.37
CA ILE A 25 -20.89 -18.55 21.12
C ILE A 25 -21.00 -17.03 21.09
N GLY A 26 -19.89 -16.33 21.41
CA GLY A 26 -19.84 -14.87 21.36
C GLY A 26 -20.17 -14.44 19.93
N LYS A 27 -21.17 -13.58 19.78
CA LYS A 27 -21.41 -12.89 18.50
C LYS A 27 -20.10 -12.21 18.08
N PRO A 28 -19.71 -12.33 16.81
CA PRO A 28 -18.56 -11.59 16.32
C PRO A 28 -18.76 -10.10 16.62
N ALA A 29 -17.69 -9.44 17.09
CA ALA A 29 -17.71 -8.01 17.35
C ALA A 29 -18.16 -7.27 16.08
N PRO A 30 -18.99 -6.22 16.18
CA PRO A 30 -19.39 -5.46 15.01
C PRO A 30 -18.12 -4.94 14.32
N ILE A 31 -18.00 -5.26 13.04
CA ILE A 31 -16.94 -4.75 12.16
C ILE A 31 -17.01 -3.23 12.25
N ALA A 32 -15.89 -2.60 12.63
CA ALA A 32 -15.80 -1.15 12.72
C ALA A 32 -16.29 -0.57 11.39
N GLN A 33 -17.34 0.24 11.44
CA GLN A 33 -17.83 0.96 10.26
C GLN A 33 -16.68 1.84 9.79
N GLN A 34 -16.11 1.50 8.65
CA GLN A 34 -15.17 2.36 7.96
C GLN A 34 -15.87 3.69 7.68
N ALA A 35 -15.28 4.79 8.13
CA ALA A 35 -15.85 6.13 7.96
C ALA A 35 -16.23 6.35 6.49
N ASP A 36 -17.36 7.02 6.29
CA ASP A 36 -17.78 7.49 4.97
C ASP A 36 -16.68 8.39 4.43
N VAL A 37 -15.92 7.89 3.45
CA VAL A 37 -14.77 8.63 2.90
C VAL A 37 -15.36 9.64 1.92
N GLY A 38 -15.61 10.84 2.43
CA GLY A 38 -16.20 11.95 1.69
C GLY A 38 -15.44 12.27 0.40
N LEU A 39 -16.12 12.88 -0.55
CA LEU A 39 -15.52 13.41 -1.76
C LEU A 39 -14.56 14.55 -1.40
N LEU A 40 -13.33 14.48 -1.87
CA LEU A 40 -12.37 15.56 -1.70
C LEU A 40 -12.63 16.69 -2.71
N PRO A 41 -12.33 17.95 -2.32
CA PRO A 41 -12.47 19.08 -3.24
C PRO A 41 -11.59 18.87 -4.48
N PRO A 42 -11.97 19.44 -5.64
CA PRO A 42 -11.15 19.37 -6.85
C PRO A 42 -9.74 19.91 -6.61
N ALA A 43 -8.74 19.22 -7.16
CA ALA A 43 -7.39 19.74 -7.21
C ALA A 43 -7.32 20.93 -8.16
N VAL A 44 -6.65 22.00 -7.73
CA VAL A 44 -6.49 23.23 -8.49
C VAL A 44 -5.03 23.41 -8.83
N ALA A 45 -4.75 23.54 -10.12
CA ALA A 45 -3.41 23.84 -10.61
C ALA A 45 -3.03 25.30 -10.34
N LYS A 46 -1.78 25.48 -9.87
CA LYS A 46 -1.16 26.81 -9.78
C LYS A 46 0.24 26.68 -10.40
N PRO A 47 0.64 27.59 -11.31
CA PRO A 47 1.98 27.57 -11.89
C PRO A 47 3.06 27.56 -10.80
N THR A 48 4.11 26.76 -10.99
CA THR A 48 5.25 26.75 -10.05
C THR A 48 6.04 28.04 -10.18
N SER A 49 6.43 28.62 -9.04
CA SER A 49 7.41 29.69 -8.98
C SER A 49 8.74 29.14 -8.45
N TYR A 50 9.77 29.21 -9.26
CA TYR A 50 11.11 28.84 -8.82
C TYR A 50 11.87 30.07 -8.27
N PRO A 51 12.75 29.90 -7.24
CA PRO A 51 13.05 28.62 -6.57
C PRO A 51 11.87 28.08 -5.76
N LEU A 52 11.55 26.78 -5.99
CA LEU A 52 10.54 26.05 -5.23
C LEU A 52 11.19 25.36 -4.05
N THR A 53 10.72 25.60 -2.82
CA THR A 53 11.17 24.89 -1.63
C THR A 53 10.02 24.07 -1.06
N ILE A 54 10.20 22.75 -0.96
CA ILE A 54 9.25 21.81 -0.35
C ILE A 54 9.82 21.23 0.95
N ASP A 55 8.94 20.81 1.86
CA ASP A 55 9.32 19.92 2.97
C ASP A 55 9.10 18.47 2.50
N ASN A 56 10.15 17.68 2.52
CA ASN A 56 10.06 16.27 2.14
C ASN A 56 10.72 15.41 3.23
N CYS A 57 9.90 14.75 4.04
CA CYS A 57 10.33 13.96 5.19
C CYS A 57 11.18 14.79 6.18
N GLY A 58 10.75 16.02 6.51
CA GLY A 58 11.45 16.90 7.45
C GLY A 58 12.68 17.61 6.88
N ARG A 59 12.98 17.44 5.59
CA ARG A 59 14.06 18.16 4.90
C ARG A 59 13.51 19.23 3.97
N LYS A 60 14.08 20.40 4.00
CA LYS A 60 13.82 21.45 3.02
C LYS A 60 14.61 21.13 1.75
N VAL A 61 13.90 20.86 0.65
CA VAL A 61 14.48 20.61 -0.67
C VAL A 61 14.11 21.75 -1.59
N THR A 62 15.12 22.45 -2.12
CA THR A 62 14.92 23.61 -3.00
C THR A 62 15.29 23.27 -4.44
N PHE A 63 14.35 23.51 -5.36
CA PHE A 63 14.52 23.36 -6.80
C PHE A 63 14.60 24.75 -7.42
N ASP A 64 15.68 25.04 -8.14
CA ASP A 64 15.86 26.32 -8.85
C ASP A 64 15.18 26.32 -10.23
N ALA A 65 14.89 25.12 -10.75
CA ALA A 65 14.21 24.84 -12.00
C ALA A 65 13.69 23.38 -11.99
N PRO A 66 12.81 22.97 -12.95
CA PRO A 66 12.42 21.59 -13.10
C PRO A 66 13.63 20.67 -13.29
N PRO A 67 13.72 19.53 -12.55
CA PRO A 67 14.80 18.56 -12.71
C PRO A 67 14.80 17.95 -14.13
N LYS A 68 15.98 17.65 -14.66
CA LYS A 68 16.17 17.12 -16.02
C LYS A 68 16.83 15.75 -16.07
N ARG A 69 17.43 15.32 -14.97
CA ARG A 69 18.27 14.11 -14.88
C ARG A 69 17.88 13.32 -13.63
N VAL A 70 16.77 12.63 -13.72
CA VAL A 70 16.16 11.92 -12.57
C VAL A 70 16.64 10.47 -12.53
N VAL A 71 17.05 10.01 -11.37
CA VAL A 71 17.25 8.58 -11.07
C VAL A 71 16.13 8.12 -10.17
N LEU A 72 15.40 7.08 -10.60
CA LEU A 72 14.42 6.38 -9.78
C LEU A 72 15.10 5.14 -9.17
N LEU A 73 15.25 5.14 -7.84
CA LEU A 73 15.79 4.01 -7.12
C LEU A 73 14.81 2.83 -7.15
N ASN A 74 15.33 1.63 -6.94
CA ASN A 74 14.47 0.48 -6.68
C ASN A 74 13.63 0.75 -5.43
N GLY A 75 12.51 0.06 -5.28
CA GLY A 75 11.62 0.32 -4.17
C GLY A 75 10.52 -0.71 -4.06
N THR A 76 9.60 -0.43 -3.16
CA THR A 76 8.48 -1.31 -2.82
C THR A 76 7.28 -1.16 -3.75
N SER A 77 7.37 -0.27 -4.73
CA SER A 77 6.32 -0.04 -5.73
C SER A 77 6.91 0.54 -7.01
N VAL A 78 6.07 0.70 -8.01
CA VAL A 78 6.35 1.37 -9.30
C VAL A 78 5.62 2.72 -9.42
N ALA A 79 5.12 3.24 -8.30
CA ALA A 79 4.29 4.43 -8.24
C ALA A 79 4.95 5.66 -8.88
N GLU A 80 6.25 5.84 -8.67
CA GLU A 80 6.98 6.99 -9.16
C GLU A 80 7.12 6.93 -10.68
N VAL A 81 7.62 5.81 -11.23
CA VAL A 81 7.77 5.67 -12.69
C VAL A 81 6.43 5.77 -13.41
N GLU A 82 5.37 5.19 -12.84
CA GLU A 82 4.02 5.29 -13.39
C GLU A 82 3.49 6.72 -13.34
N SER A 83 3.76 7.45 -12.26
CA SER A 83 3.40 8.87 -12.12
C SER A 83 4.13 9.72 -13.15
N PHE A 84 5.41 9.46 -13.43
CA PHE A 84 6.15 10.11 -14.51
C PHE A 84 5.49 9.87 -15.88
N VAL A 85 5.09 8.62 -16.15
CA VAL A 85 4.40 8.24 -17.40
C VAL A 85 3.02 8.91 -17.48
N ALA A 86 2.24 8.89 -16.39
CA ALA A 86 0.92 9.51 -16.34
C ALA A 86 0.96 11.02 -16.55
N LEU A 87 2.00 11.68 -16.02
CA LEU A 87 2.23 13.11 -16.18
C LEU A 87 2.94 13.48 -17.48
N GLY A 88 3.39 12.50 -18.28
CA GLY A 88 4.12 12.75 -19.53
C GLY A 88 5.47 13.46 -19.32
N ILE A 89 6.16 13.09 -18.23
CA ILE A 89 7.50 13.63 -17.88
C ILE A 89 8.58 12.53 -17.80
N GLN A 90 8.29 11.35 -18.35
CA GLN A 90 9.23 10.21 -18.36
C GLN A 90 10.56 10.52 -19.07
N ASP A 91 10.59 11.49 -19.96
CA ASP A 91 11.81 11.91 -20.66
C ASP A 91 12.85 12.58 -19.74
N HIS A 92 12.45 13.00 -18.54
CA HIS A 92 13.35 13.48 -17.50
C HIS A 92 14.09 12.34 -16.78
N ILE A 93 13.67 11.07 -16.96
CA ILE A 93 14.28 9.93 -16.29
C ILE A 93 15.58 9.54 -17.01
N LEU A 94 16.69 9.71 -16.30
CA LEU A 94 18.03 9.28 -16.73
C LEU A 94 18.23 7.78 -16.52
N ALA A 95 17.70 7.25 -15.41
CA ALA A 95 17.77 5.83 -15.08
C ALA A 95 16.60 5.41 -14.21
N ASN A 96 15.96 4.29 -14.58
CA ASN A 96 14.83 3.71 -13.87
C ASN A 96 15.17 2.30 -13.35
N SER A 97 15.01 2.08 -12.04
CA SER A 97 15.14 0.76 -11.42
C SER A 97 13.79 0.15 -11.03
N GLN A 98 12.67 0.84 -11.30
CA GLN A 98 11.32 0.39 -10.95
C GLN A 98 10.66 -0.26 -12.17
N SER A 99 10.34 -1.55 -12.09
CA SER A 99 9.54 -2.25 -13.09
C SER A 99 9.10 -3.61 -12.56
N TYR A 100 7.81 -3.88 -12.59
CA TYR A 100 7.26 -5.22 -12.33
C TYR A 100 6.94 -5.98 -13.62
N GLU A 101 6.98 -5.31 -14.79
CA GLU A 101 6.60 -5.86 -16.10
C GLU A 101 5.15 -6.38 -16.16
N VAL A 102 4.33 -6.03 -15.18
CA VAL A 102 2.88 -6.24 -15.13
C VAL A 102 2.22 -4.93 -14.73
N SER A 103 1.05 -4.63 -15.28
CA SER A 103 0.24 -3.46 -14.92
C SER A 103 -1.21 -3.70 -15.27
N ASP A 104 -2.12 -3.13 -14.48
CA ASP A 104 -3.55 -3.06 -14.79
C ASP A 104 -3.84 -2.09 -15.96
N GLU A 105 -2.87 -1.21 -16.29
CA GLU A 105 -2.86 -0.40 -17.51
C GLU A 105 -1.74 -0.91 -18.46
N PRO A 106 -2.06 -1.79 -19.42
CA PRO A 106 -1.03 -2.44 -20.24
C PRO A 106 -0.09 -1.49 -20.99
N SER A 107 -0.55 -0.28 -21.29
CA SER A 107 0.29 0.74 -21.95
C SER A 107 1.48 1.16 -21.09
N PHE A 108 1.36 1.07 -19.75
CA PHE A 108 2.45 1.40 -18.82
C PHE A 108 3.61 0.42 -18.94
N VAL A 109 3.35 -0.87 -19.12
CA VAL A 109 4.41 -1.87 -19.30
C VAL A 109 5.34 -1.48 -20.45
N TYR A 110 4.77 -1.10 -21.60
CA TYR A 110 5.53 -0.71 -22.77
C TYR A 110 6.29 0.60 -22.56
N LYS A 111 5.63 1.61 -21.99
CA LYS A 111 6.23 2.92 -21.72
C LYS A 111 7.38 2.83 -20.72
N ILE A 112 7.19 2.10 -19.60
CA ILE A 112 8.20 1.90 -18.56
C ILE A 112 9.38 1.10 -19.11
N LYS A 113 9.12 0.07 -19.94
CA LYS A 113 10.18 -0.72 -20.57
C LYS A 113 11.06 0.09 -21.52
N ALA A 114 10.52 1.15 -22.12
CA ALA A 114 11.26 2.06 -23.00
C ALA A 114 12.15 3.07 -22.25
N ILE A 115 11.93 3.26 -20.93
CA ILE A 115 12.71 4.20 -20.11
C ILE A 115 14.13 3.66 -19.90
N PRO A 116 15.19 4.51 -20.00
CA PRO A 116 16.55 4.09 -19.77
C PRO A 116 16.75 3.44 -18.40
N LYS A 117 17.52 2.34 -18.37
CA LYS A 117 17.95 1.67 -17.12
C LYS A 117 19.40 2.04 -16.76
N ALA A 118 20.14 2.68 -17.65
CA ALA A 118 21.54 3.11 -17.52
C ALA A 118 22.47 1.98 -16.98
N ASN A 119 22.16 0.72 -17.28
CA ASN A 119 22.87 -0.48 -16.81
C ASN A 119 22.98 -0.58 -15.28
N LEU A 120 22.09 0.06 -14.52
CA LEU A 120 22.04 -0.07 -13.08
C LEU A 120 21.86 -1.55 -12.69
N LYS A 121 22.63 -1.98 -11.69
CA LYS A 121 22.57 -3.32 -11.14
C LYS A 121 22.24 -3.22 -9.67
N LEU A 122 21.27 -3.99 -9.24
CA LEU A 122 20.93 -4.09 -7.82
C LEU A 122 21.98 -4.93 -7.08
N ASN A 123 22.24 -4.57 -5.83
CA ASN A 123 23.05 -5.35 -4.91
C ASN A 123 22.24 -6.52 -4.29
N GLU A 124 22.83 -7.24 -3.35
CA GLU A 124 22.19 -8.35 -2.63
C GLU A 124 20.97 -7.93 -1.79
N ASN A 125 20.86 -6.65 -1.44
CA ASN A 125 19.72 -6.06 -0.72
C ASN A 125 18.66 -5.51 -1.69
N PHE A 126 18.76 -5.77 -2.99
CA PHE A 126 17.88 -5.25 -4.04
C PHE A 126 17.91 -3.72 -4.17
N GLU A 127 18.99 -3.07 -3.71
CA GLU A 127 19.17 -1.61 -3.81
C GLU A 127 20.19 -1.24 -4.88
N VAL A 128 20.04 -0.01 -5.43
CA VAL A 128 21.02 0.55 -6.37
C VAL A 128 22.24 1.03 -5.59
N PRO A 129 23.45 0.49 -5.85
CA PRO A 129 24.66 0.94 -5.18
C PRO A 129 24.93 2.43 -5.33
N ARG A 130 25.34 3.07 -4.23
CA ARG A 130 25.65 4.51 -4.16
C ARG A 130 26.56 4.98 -5.30
N GLU A 131 27.61 4.24 -5.60
CA GLU A 131 28.61 4.59 -6.61
C GLU A 131 27.98 4.70 -8.01
N GLN A 132 27.03 3.82 -8.32
CA GLN A 132 26.34 3.84 -9.61
C GLN A 132 25.43 5.09 -9.71
N VAL A 133 24.72 5.44 -8.63
CA VAL A 133 23.88 6.65 -8.59
C VAL A 133 24.72 7.91 -8.79
N LEU A 134 25.81 8.06 -8.02
CA LEU A 134 26.67 9.25 -8.08
C LEU A 134 27.41 9.37 -9.43
N ALA A 135 27.81 8.23 -10.04
CA ALA A 135 28.47 8.23 -11.35
C ALA A 135 27.56 8.79 -12.47
N LEU A 136 26.26 8.65 -12.35
CA LEU A 136 25.29 9.18 -13.31
C LEU A 136 25.14 10.71 -13.24
N LYS A 137 25.59 11.36 -12.16
CA LYS A 137 25.44 12.80 -11.90
C LYS A 137 24.00 13.29 -12.16
N PRO A 138 23.00 12.72 -11.46
CA PRO A 138 21.62 13.21 -11.56
C PRO A 138 21.47 14.59 -10.92
N ASP A 139 20.38 15.27 -11.19
CA ASP A 139 19.98 16.48 -10.45
C ASP A 139 18.89 16.16 -9.40
N LEU A 140 18.21 15.01 -9.55
CA LEU A 140 17.23 14.50 -8.59
C LEU A 140 17.31 12.98 -8.49
N VAL A 141 17.29 12.47 -7.26
CA VAL A 141 17.11 11.03 -6.96
C VAL A 141 15.81 10.84 -6.20
N ILE A 142 14.99 9.92 -6.67
CA ILE A 142 13.68 9.61 -6.06
C ILE A 142 13.70 8.19 -5.52
N SER A 143 13.20 8.03 -4.29
CA SER A 143 12.93 6.74 -3.67
C SER A 143 11.46 6.62 -3.29
N THR A 144 10.89 5.43 -3.45
CA THR A 144 9.53 5.10 -2.98
C THR A 144 9.40 5.28 -1.47
N TRP A 145 10.48 5.09 -0.70
CA TRP A 145 10.47 5.03 0.75
C TRP A 145 11.73 5.62 1.38
N ALA A 146 11.65 6.05 2.63
CA ALA A 146 12.78 6.67 3.32
C ALA A 146 13.96 5.70 3.48
N GLY A 147 13.70 4.41 3.75
CA GLY A 147 14.74 3.38 3.88
C GLY A 147 15.52 3.10 2.60
N GLY A 148 15.03 3.53 1.43
CA GLY A 148 15.80 3.45 0.18
C GLY A 148 17.01 4.39 0.12
N PHE A 149 17.15 5.30 1.10
CA PHE A 149 18.31 6.19 1.27
C PHE A 149 19.19 5.76 2.46
N ASP A 150 19.42 4.47 2.65
CA ASP A 150 20.19 3.90 3.77
C ASP A 150 21.50 3.29 3.26
N ASP A 151 22.63 3.77 3.79
CA ASP A 151 23.98 3.26 3.47
C ASP A 151 24.24 1.85 4.02
N LYS A 152 23.50 1.42 5.04
CA LYS A 152 23.59 0.06 5.60
C LYS A 152 23.17 -1.01 4.61
N VAL A 153 22.28 -0.67 3.67
CA VAL A 153 21.88 -1.54 2.57
C VAL A 153 22.67 -1.26 1.28
N GLY A 154 23.68 -0.39 1.35
CA GLY A 154 24.55 -0.05 0.22
C GLY A 154 24.00 1.02 -0.73
N SER A 155 22.87 1.64 -0.38
CA SER A 155 22.28 2.74 -1.14
C SER A 155 22.95 4.09 -0.82
N VAL A 156 22.64 5.12 -1.60
CA VAL A 156 23.09 6.49 -1.36
C VAL A 156 22.23 7.14 -0.28
N THR A 157 22.83 7.86 0.66
CA THR A 157 22.06 8.63 1.65
C THR A 157 21.68 10.01 1.12
N ARG A 158 20.65 10.62 1.70
CA ARG A 158 20.23 11.99 1.37
C ARG A 158 21.34 13.02 1.68
N ASP A 159 22.14 12.80 2.76
CA ASP A 159 23.26 13.67 3.11
C ASP A 159 24.39 13.59 2.08
N GLN A 160 24.67 12.40 1.54
CA GLN A 160 25.66 12.21 0.47
C GLN A 160 25.21 12.88 -0.83
N LEU A 161 23.91 12.82 -1.14
CA LEU A 161 23.34 13.52 -2.29
C LEU A 161 23.44 15.04 -2.12
N ASP A 162 23.05 15.57 -0.96
CA ASP A 162 23.13 17.01 -0.67
C ASP A 162 24.58 17.52 -0.77
N ALA A 163 25.55 16.76 -0.24
CA ALA A 163 26.97 17.07 -0.35
C ALA A 163 27.48 17.10 -1.81
N ALA A 164 26.84 16.34 -2.70
CA ALA A 164 27.12 16.33 -4.12
C ALA A 164 26.27 17.35 -4.92
N GLY A 165 25.44 18.16 -4.27
CA GLY A 165 24.53 19.11 -4.91
C GLY A 165 23.33 18.48 -5.60
N ILE A 166 23.02 17.21 -5.30
CA ILE A 166 21.94 16.43 -5.89
C ILE A 166 20.73 16.49 -4.97
N LYS A 167 19.56 16.78 -5.52
CA LYS A 167 18.31 16.78 -4.75
C LYS A 167 17.81 15.35 -4.52
N SER A 168 17.08 15.15 -3.42
CA SER A 168 16.45 13.87 -3.08
C SER A 168 14.97 14.05 -2.78
N PHE A 169 14.16 13.07 -3.18
CA PHE A 169 12.72 13.07 -2.91
C PHE A 169 12.26 11.66 -2.49
N VAL A 170 11.45 11.60 -1.47
CA VAL A 170 10.75 10.39 -1.02
C VAL A 170 9.26 10.58 -1.27
N THR A 171 8.56 9.56 -1.72
CA THR A 171 7.10 9.60 -1.81
C THR A 171 6.50 10.03 -0.47
N PRO A 172 5.72 11.13 -0.41
CA PRO A 172 5.38 11.80 0.84
C PRO A 172 4.74 10.90 1.90
N SER A 173 3.86 9.98 1.49
CA SER A 173 3.21 9.04 2.41
C SER A 173 4.13 7.94 2.95
N ASN A 174 5.34 7.79 2.40
CA ASN A 174 6.32 6.76 2.75
C ASN A 174 7.54 7.32 3.53
N CYS A 175 7.45 8.55 4.04
CA CYS A 175 8.52 9.16 4.83
C CYS A 175 8.87 8.38 6.10
N ALA A 176 7.92 7.64 6.68
CA ALA A 176 8.20 6.81 7.85
C ALA A 176 8.61 5.37 7.50
N TYR A 177 8.41 4.94 6.26
CA TYR A 177 8.70 3.57 5.88
C TYR A 177 10.22 3.35 5.80
N GLY A 178 10.72 2.43 6.65
CA GLY A 178 12.15 2.14 6.74
C GLY A 178 12.98 3.18 7.53
N ASP A 179 12.34 4.21 8.13
CA ASP A 179 13.00 5.15 9.03
C ASP A 179 12.47 4.99 10.47
N PRO A 180 13.24 4.36 11.39
CA PRO A 180 12.83 4.22 12.78
C PRO A 180 12.70 5.56 13.50
N ASN A 181 13.40 6.60 13.02
CA ASN A 181 13.44 7.94 13.60
C ASN A 181 12.46 8.92 12.93
N ALA A 182 11.58 8.42 12.05
CA ALA A 182 10.59 9.24 11.36
C ALA A 182 9.75 10.07 12.34
N ARG A 183 9.40 11.28 11.94
CA ARG A 183 8.58 12.20 12.73
C ARG A 183 7.20 11.60 13.02
N PRO A 184 6.55 11.98 14.15
CA PRO A 184 5.21 11.49 14.47
C PRO A 184 4.19 11.69 13.33
N GLU A 185 4.21 12.87 12.69
CA GLU A 185 3.32 13.19 11.57
C GLU A 185 3.56 12.31 10.34
N ASP A 186 4.83 11.91 10.06
CA ASP A 186 5.15 11.00 8.97
C ASP A 186 4.69 9.57 9.28
N LYS A 187 4.80 9.13 10.55
CA LYS A 187 4.26 7.83 11.00
C LYS A 187 2.73 7.80 10.90
N GLU A 188 2.08 8.88 11.30
CA GLU A 188 0.62 8.99 11.16
C GLU A 188 0.19 8.96 9.69
N ARG A 189 0.88 9.71 8.81
CA ARG A 189 0.62 9.73 7.37
C ARG A 189 0.79 8.35 6.75
N TYR A 190 1.85 7.64 7.09
CA TYR A 190 2.10 6.27 6.63
C TYR A 190 0.99 5.30 7.08
N GLY A 191 0.55 5.39 8.34
CA GLY A 191 -0.54 4.56 8.88
C GLY A 191 -1.93 4.87 8.27
N LYS A 192 -2.10 6.05 7.66
CA LYS A 192 -3.35 6.52 7.06
C LYS A 192 -3.30 6.61 5.53
N GLN A 193 -2.43 5.84 4.88
CA GLN A 193 -2.35 5.82 3.43
C GLN A 193 -3.71 5.52 2.79
N SER A 194 -4.00 6.20 1.68
CA SER A 194 -5.23 6.07 0.92
C SER A 194 -4.98 6.41 -0.55
N VAL A 195 -5.99 6.37 -1.38
CA VAL A 195 -5.89 6.86 -2.77
C VAL A 195 -5.49 8.34 -2.85
N GLU A 196 -5.70 9.10 -1.78
CA GLU A 196 -5.22 10.49 -1.71
C GLU A 196 -3.71 10.59 -1.51
N SER A 197 -3.08 9.57 -0.96
CA SER A 197 -1.61 9.48 -0.92
C SER A 197 -1.01 9.37 -2.33
N SER A 198 -1.69 8.66 -3.23
CA SER A 198 -1.34 8.63 -4.66
C SER A 198 -1.56 9.99 -5.33
N SER A 199 -2.66 10.66 -5.01
CA SER A 199 -2.93 12.02 -5.48
C SER A 199 -1.86 13.01 -5.01
N GLU A 200 -1.41 12.90 -3.76
CA GLU A 200 -0.35 13.75 -3.20
C GLU A 200 0.98 13.56 -3.95
N LEU A 201 1.36 12.33 -4.28
CA LEU A 201 2.55 12.05 -5.08
C LEU A 201 2.46 12.73 -6.45
N LEU A 202 1.33 12.54 -7.17
CA LEU A 202 1.11 13.16 -8.48
C LEU A 202 1.16 14.70 -8.43
N LEU A 203 0.51 15.30 -7.44
CA LEU A 203 0.49 16.76 -7.28
C LEU A 203 1.88 17.29 -6.91
N SER A 204 2.64 16.59 -6.06
CA SER A 204 4.01 16.96 -5.70
C SER A 204 4.94 16.91 -6.92
N LEU A 205 4.86 15.85 -7.73
CA LEU A 205 5.60 15.77 -8.99
C LEU A 205 5.13 16.85 -9.97
N GLY A 206 3.82 17.11 -10.04
CA GLY A 206 3.25 18.20 -10.81
C GLY A 206 3.88 19.55 -10.48
N GLU A 207 4.08 19.85 -9.20
CA GLU A 207 4.70 21.07 -8.71
C GLU A 207 6.21 21.10 -9.01
N ILE A 208 6.93 20.02 -8.71
CA ILE A 208 8.39 19.93 -8.92
C ILE A 208 8.76 20.08 -10.41
N PHE A 209 7.92 19.57 -11.32
CA PHE A 209 8.21 19.55 -12.76
C PHE A 209 7.43 20.60 -13.58
N ASP A 210 6.71 21.53 -12.92
CA ASP A 210 5.89 22.57 -13.54
C ASP A 210 4.85 22.02 -14.53
N VAL A 211 4.16 20.94 -14.11
CA VAL A 211 3.09 20.27 -14.87
C VAL A 211 1.81 20.11 -14.06
N GLN A 212 1.54 21.06 -13.18
CA GLN A 212 0.44 21.02 -12.22
C GLN A 212 -0.93 20.83 -12.86
N GLN A 213 -1.17 21.42 -14.05
CA GLN A 213 -2.44 21.23 -14.74
C GLN A 213 -2.65 19.76 -15.09
N ARG A 214 -1.62 19.10 -15.62
CA ARG A 214 -1.70 17.66 -15.93
C ARG A 214 -1.92 16.80 -14.68
N ALA A 215 -1.26 17.16 -13.58
CA ALA A 215 -1.42 16.47 -12.30
C ALA A 215 -2.85 16.68 -11.74
N ALA A 216 -3.35 17.92 -11.71
CA ALA A 216 -4.69 18.22 -11.26
C ALA A 216 -5.76 17.53 -12.11
N ASP A 217 -5.61 17.55 -13.44
CA ASP A 217 -6.55 16.89 -14.36
C ASP A 217 -6.57 15.38 -14.15
N HIS A 218 -5.41 14.75 -13.93
CA HIS A 218 -5.31 13.31 -13.65
C HIS A 218 -5.99 12.97 -12.32
N VAL A 219 -5.63 13.68 -11.26
CA VAL A 219 -6.21 13.48 -9.92
C VAL A 219 -7.74 13.68 -9.94
N ASN A 220 -8.21 14.71 -10.61
CA ASN A 220 -9.66 14.98 -10.70
C ASN A 220 -10.41 13.89 -11.47
N ARG A 221 -9.84 13.34 -12.56
CA ARG A 221 -10.41 12.18 -13.25
C ARG A 221 -10.49 10.96 -12.35
N THR A 222 -9.37 10.60 -11.70
CA THR A 222 -9.32 9.45 -10.77
C THR A 222 -10.35 9.59 -9.66
N ARG A 223 -10.46 10.78 -9.05
CA ARG A 223 -11.48 11.06 -8.01
C ARG A 223 -12.89 10.92 -8.54
N ALA A 224 -13.18 11.42 -9.74
CA ALA A 224 -14.51 11.32 -10.36
C ALA A 224 -14.88 9.86 -10.68
N GLU A 225 -13.93 9.05 -11.18
CA GLU A 225 -14.12 7.63 -11.45
C GLU A 225 -14.40 6.85 -10.16
N ILE A 226 -13.63 7.10 -9.10
CA ILE A 226 -13.84 6.49 -7.78
C ILE A 226 -15.20 6.91 -7.21
N ALA A 227 -15.55 8.18 -7.28
CA ALA A 227 -16.84 8.70 -6.80
C ALA A 227 -18.03 8.05 -7.54
N ALA A 228 -17.90 7.79 -8.83
CA ALA A 228 -18.92 7.07 -9.59
C ALA A 228 -19.13 5.65 -9.06
N VAL A 229 -18.03 4.92 -8.78
CA VAL A 229 -18.11 3.59 -8.16
C VAL A 229 -18.75 3.66 -6.77
N GLN A 230 -18.30 4.58 -5.91
CA GLN A 230 -18.86 4.76 -4.57
C GLN A 230 -20.38 5.01 -4.61
N LYS A 231 -20.86 5.80 -5.57
CA LYS A 231 -22.29 6.03 -5.78
C LYS A 231 -23.04 4.75 -6.20
N GLU A 232 -22.44 3.91 -7.04
CA GLU A 232 -23.04 2.65 -7.49
C GLU A 232 -23.16 1.61 -6.35
N VAL A 233 -22.22 1.60 -5.40
CA VAL A 233 -22.20 0.66 -4.28
C VAL A 233 -22.89 1.21 -3.01
N ALA A 234 -23.24 2.48 -2.99
CA ALA A 234 -23.89 3.12 -1.85
C ALA A 234 -25.18 2.39 -1.45
N GLY A 235 -25.34 2.12 -0.16
CA GLY A 235 -26.53 1.43 0.39
C GLY A 235 -26.59 -0.08 0.09
N LYS A 236 -25.64 -0.64 -0.63
CA LYS A 236 -25.57 -2.11 -0.83
C LYS A 236 -24.89 -2.78 0.35
N GLU A 237 -25.17 -4.07 0.51
CA GLU A 237 -24.47 -4.92 1.48
C GLU A 237 -22.99 -4.96 1.17
N ARG A 238 -22.15 -4.71 2.17
CA ARG A 238 -20.69 -4.75 2.00
C ARG A 238 -20.21 -6.20 2.01
N LYS A 239 -19.35 -6.55 1.06
CA LYS A 239 -18.76 -7.87 0.93
C LYS A 239 -17.39 -7.94 1.60
N ASN A 240 -17.05 -9.10 2.16
CA ASN A 240 -15.73 -9.35 2.70
C ASN A 240 -14.76 -9.62 1.54
N VAL A 241 -13.80 -8.73 1.35
CA VAL A 241 -12.84 -8.73 0.24
C VAL A 241 -11.45 -9.02 0.79
N LEU A 242 -10.90 -10.16 0.43
CA LEU A 242 -9.55 -10.57 0.82
C LEU A 242 -8.56 -10.30 -0.32
N VAL A 243 -7.52 -9.51 -0.04
CA VAL A 243 -6.44 -9.22 -0.99
C VAL A 243 -5.23 -10.08 -0.65
N VAL A 244 -4.79 -10.89 -1.61
CA VAL A 244 -3.62 -11.76 -1.47
C VAL A 244 -2.72 -11.71 -2.70
N TYR A 245 -1.42 -11.88 -2.49
CA TYR A 245 -0.40 -12.02 -3.53
C TYR A 245 0.28 -13.38 -3.42
N PRO A 246 -0.18 -14.39 -4.19
CA PRO A 246 0.45 -15.73 -4.15
C PRO A 246 1.92 -15.70 -4.58
N GLY A 247 2.28 -14.88 -5.56
CA GLY A 247 3.66 -14.69 -6.02
C GLY A 247 4.60 -14.07 -5.00
N MET A 248 4.07 -13.48 -3.92
CA MET A 248 4.85 -12.93 -2.80
C MET A 248 4.85 -13.83 -1.55
N SER A 249 4.60 -15.12 -1.70
CA SER A 249 4.57 -16.07 -0.56
C SER A 249 5.86 -16.10 0.26
N MET A 250 6.99 -15.68 -0.31
CA MET A 250 8.27 -15.53 0.37
C MET A 250 8.24 -14.48 1.50
N MET A 251 7.28 -13.56 1.49
CA MET A 251 7.08 -12.57 2.55
C MET A 251 6.43 -13.18 3.80
N ASN A 252 5.92 -14.41 3.71
CA ASN A 252 5.30 -15.14 4.81
C ASN A 252 6.16 -16.33 5.20
N ASN A 253 6.39 -16.49 6.50
CA ASN A 253 7.22 -17.59 7.04
C ASN A 253 6.59 -19.00 6.91
N ASN A 254 5.37 -19.11 6.39
CA ASN A 254 4.58 -20.34 6.40
C ASN A 254 4.17 -20.85 5.00
N GLY A 255 4.68 -20.22 3.93
CA GLY A 255 4.36 -20.62 2.53
C GLY A 255 2.92 -20.35 2.10
N LEU A 256 2.19 -19.50 2.85
CA LEU A 256 0.87 -19.00 2.46
C LEU A 256 1.03 -17.78 1.54
N PRO A 257 0.02 -17.41 0.75
CA PRO A 257 0.06 -16.18 -0.01
C PRO A 257 0.24 -14.99 0.93
N ALA A 258 0.96 -13.96 0.50
CA ALA A 258 1.06 -12.73 1.25
C ALA A 258 -0.34 -12.07 1.32
N VAL A 259 -0.79 -11.76 2.53
CA VAL A 259 -2.08 -11.09 2.79
C VAL A 259 -1.81 -9.60 2.93
N PHE A 260 -2.57 -8.78 2.22
CA PHE A 260 -2.45 -7.34 2.28
C PHE A 260 -3.69 -6.67 2.88
N GLY A 261 -3.45 -5.64 3.67
CA GLY A 261 -4.48 -4.86 4.36
C GLY A 261 -3.88 -3.65 5.04
N GLY A 262 -4.75 -2.84 5.62
CA GLY A 262 -4.39 -1.55 6.20
C GLY A 262 -4.10 -0.49 5.12
N GLY A 263 -4.02 0.78 5.54
CA GLY A 263 -3.67 1.88 4.66
C GLY A 263 -4.47 1.90 3.36
N ILE A 264 -3.76 2.03 2.25
CA ILE A 264 -4.38 2.18 0.92
C ILE A 264 -5.17 0.94 0.47
N TYR A 265 -4.80 -0.27 0.91
CA TYR A 265 -5.55 -1.50 0.56
C TYR A 265 -6.96 -1.46 1.13
N ASP A 266 -7.08 -1.11 2.42
CA ASP A 266 -8.39 -1.00 3.08
C ASP A 266 -9.20 0.18 2.52
N ASP A 267 -8.55 1.28 2.16
CA ASP A 267 -9.20 2.43 1.53
C ASP A 267 -9.78 2.05 0.14
N ILE A 268 -9.01 1.39 -0.71
CA ILE A 268 -9.46 0.93 -2.03
C ILE A 268 -10.63 -0.07 -1.89
N VAL A 269 -10.49 -1.07 -1.02
CA VAL A 269 -11.55 -2.05 -0.74
C VAL A 269 -12.80 -1.35 -0.23
N GLY A 270 -12.65 -0.39 0.69
CA GLY A 270 -13.75 0.40 1.23
C GLY A 270 -14.48 1.22 0.19
N ARG A 271 -13.76 1.90 -0.70
CA ARG A 271 -14.33 2.68 -1.83
C ARG A 271 -15.06 1.82 -2.85
N ALA A 272 -14.63 0.56 -2.99
CA ALA A 272 -15.31 -0.44 -3.81
C ALA A 272 -16.55 -1.07 -3.14
N GLY A 273 -16.93 -0.63 -1.93
CA GLY A 273 -18.07 -1.17 -1.19
C GLY A 273 -17.75 -2.46 -0.42
N GLY A 274 -16.47 -2.81 -0.27
CA GLY A 274 -16.02 -3.99 0.47
C GLY A 274 -15.57 -3.69 1.90
N VAL A 275 -15.20 -4.76 2.62
CA VAL A 275 -14.53 -4.74 3.93
C VAL A 275 -13.43 -5.78 3.90
N ASN A 276 -12.22 -5.40 4.33
CA ASN A 276 -11.14 -6.37 4.50
C ASN A 276 -11.37 -7.18 5.79
N PRO A 277 -11.45 -8.53 5.75
CA PRO A 277 -11.64 -9.35 6.95
C PRO A 277 -10.49 -9.24 7.96
N PHE A 278 -9.34 -8.74 7.54
CA PHE A 278 -8.18 -8.49 8.39
C PHE A 278 -7.91 -6.99 8.63
N ALA A 279 -8.90 -6.13 8.42
CA ALA A 279 -8.76 -4.68 8.66
C ALA A 279 -8.21 -4.39 10.06
N GLY A 280 -7.34 -3.37 10.16
CA GLY A 280 -6.73 -2.94 11.41
C GLY A 280 -5.53 -3.78 11.87
N LYS A 281 -5.15 -4.85 11.14
CA LYS A 281 -3.91 -5.58 11.41
C LYS A 281 -2.69 -4.82 10.86
N THR A 282 -1.59 -4.86 11.62
CA THR A 282 -0.30 -4.35 11.14
C THR A 282 0.31 -5.28 10.09
N SER A 283 1.26 -4.80 9.30
CA SER A 283 2.00 -5.62 8.32
C SER A 283 2.66 -6.85 8.98
N THR A 284 3.22 -6.71 10.18
CA THR A 284 3.76 -7.85 10.95
C THR A 284 2.68 -8.88 11.28
N GLN A 285 1.51 -8.44 11.76
CA GLN A 285 0.39 -9.33 12.08
C GLN A 285 -0.19 -10.01 10.82
N LEU A 286 -0.16 -9.33 9.66
CA LEU A 286 -0.57 -9.91 8.39
C LEU A 286 0.42 -10.98 7.90
N ALA A 287 1.73 -10.76 8.08
CA ALA A 287 2.78 -11.73 7.74
C ALA A 287 2.75 -12.99 8.63
N GLU A 288 2.16 -12.90 9.83
CA GLU A 288 2.01 -14.01 10.78
C GLU A 288 0.68 -14.77 10.66
N ILE A 289 -0.19 -14.39 9.70
CA ILE A 289 -1.46 -15.09 9.49
C ILE A 289 -1.19 -16.56 9.12
N ASN A 290 -1.79 -17.47 9.88
CA ASN A 290 -1.69 -18.91 9.65
C ASN A 290 -2.86 -19.45 8.80
N ALA A 291 -2.76 -20.72 8.40
CA ALA A 291 -3.76 -21.37 7.56
C ALA A 291 -5.15 -21.48 8.24
N GLU A 292 -5.18 -21.62 9.56
CA GLU A 292 -6.41 -21.70 10.33
C GLU A 292 -7.15 -20.35 10.33
N ALA A 293 -6.43 -19.26 10.58
CA ALA A 293 -6.98 -17.91 10.53
C ALA A 293 -7.50 -17.54 9.12
N LEU A 294 -6.77 -17.95 8.07
CA LEU A 294 -7.22 -17.78 6.69
C LEU A 294 -8.47 -18.63 6.40
N ALA A 295 -8.50 -19.89 6.82
CA ALA A 295 -9.65 -20.77 6.59
C ALA A 295 -10.91 -20.29 7.30
N ALA A 296 -10.77 -19.66 8.49
CA ALA A 296 -11.87 -19.13 9.28
C ALA A 296 -12.32 -17.73 8.81
N ALA A 297 -11.55 -17.04 7.99
CA ALA A 297 -11.89 -15.69 7.54
C ALA A 297 -13.15 -15.71 6.65
N PRO A 298 -14.10 -14.77 6.84
CA PRO A 298 -15.18 -14.58 5.90
C PRO A 298 -14.63 -13.97 4.62
N VAL A 299 -14.75 -14.66 3.49
CA VAL A 299 -14.28 -14.19 2.20
C VAL A 299 -15.39 -14.37 1.18
N ASP A 300 -15.99 -13.26 0.75
CA ASP A 300 -17.02 -13.22 -0.28
C ASP A 300 -16.41 -12.99 -1.67
N VAL A 301 -15.32 -12.21 -1.72
CA VAL A 301 -14.56 -11.88 -2.94
C VAL A 301 -13.08 -12.08 -2.68
N LEU A 302 -12.41 -12.82 -3.55
CA LEU A 302 -10.96 -12.98 -3.53
C LEU A 302 -10.33 -12.03 -4.54
N VAL A 303 -9.37 -11.22 -4.11
CA VAL A 303 -8.56 -10.36 -4.97
C VAL A 303 -7.17 -10.95 -5.09
N ILE A 304 -6.80 -11.40 -6.30
CA ILE A 304 -5.47 -11.92 -6.61
C ILE A 304 -4.59 -10.77 -7.07
N GLY A 305 -3.60 -10.43 -6.26
CA GLY A 305 -2.54 -9.51 -6.66
C GLY A 305 -1.53 -10.20 -7.57
N LEU A 306 -1.25 -9.58 -8.71
CA LEU A 306 -0.26 -10.03 -9.68
C LEU A 306 1.01 -9.19 -9.51
N PHE A 307 2.13 -9.87 -9.39
CA PHE A 307 3.41 -9.25 -9.11
C PHE A 307 4.49 -9.57 -10.16
N GLN A 308 4.36 -10.74 -10.85
CA GLN A 308 5.36 -11.19 -11.81
C GLN A 308 4.73 -11.48 -13.17
N PRO A 309 5.47 -11.29 -14.27
CA PRO A 309 5.01 -11.69 -15.60
C PRO A 309 4.69 -13.18 -15.65
N GLY A 310 3.59 -13.50 -16.32
CA GLY A 310 3.17 -14.89 -16.55
C GLY A 310 2.35 -15.50 -15.42
N GLU A 311 2.11 -14.83 -14.32
CA GLU A 311 1.14 -15.25 -13.32
C GLU A 311 -0.26 -15.32 -13.96
N LYS A 312 -0.95 -16.44 -13.69
CA LYS A 312 -2.29 -16.71 -14.25
C LYS A 312 -3.32 -16.59 -13.12
N PRO A 313 -4.08 -15.49 -13.04
CA PRO A 313 -5.00 -15.25 -11.93
C PRO A 313 -6.05 -16.34 -11.76
N ASP A 314 -6.55 -16.92 -12.86
CA ASP A 314 -7.51 -18.03 -12.79
C ASP A 314 -6.92 -19.27 -12.11
N VAL A 315 -5.67 -19.62 -12.40
CA VAL A 315 -4.98 -20.77 -11.79
C VAL A 315 -4.75 -20.51 -10.32
N LEU A 316 -4.20 -19.33 -9.97
CA LEU A 316 -3.93 -18.93 -8.60
C LEU A 316 -5.22 -18.90 -7.75
N ALA A 317 -6.32 -18.39 -8.31
CA ALA A 317 -7.61 -18.40 -7.64
C ALA A 317 -8.13 -19.82 -7.39
N GLN A 318 -8.05 -20.72 -8.39
CA GLN A 318 -8.47 -22.11 -8.26
C GLN A 318 -7.68 -22.87 -7.18
N GLU A 319 -6.37 -22.66 -7.10
CA GLU A 319 -5.52 -23.26 -6.06
C GLU A 319 -5.95 -22.81 -4.67
N LEU A 320 -6.23 -21.51 -4.48
CA LEU A 320 -6.70 -20.98 -3.20
C LEU A 320 -8.11 -21.47 -2.86
N PHE A 321 -9.01 -21.56 -3.83
CA PHE A 321 -10.35 -22.11 -3.64
C PHE A 321 -10.32 -23.59 -3.23
N ALA A 322 -9.40 -24.37 -3.79
CA ALA A 322 -9.19 -25.75 -3.37
C ALA A 322 -8.63 -25.86 -1.95
N LYS A 323 -7.73 -24.95 -1.59
CA LYS A 323 -7.09 -24.91 -0.26
C LYS A 323 -8.05 -24.41 0.83
N PHE A 324 -8.97 -23.50 0.50
CA PHE A 324 -9.92 -22.87 1.44
C PHE A 324 -11.37 -23.02 0.98
N PRO A 325 -11.91 -24.25 0.93
CA PRO A 325 -13.25 -24.51 0.38
C PRO A 325 -14.40 -23.93 1.20
N ALA A 326 -14.14 -23.51 2.45
CA ALA A 326 -15.14 -22.90 3.33
C ALA A 326 -15.51 -21.47 2.92
N TRP A 327 -14.62 -20.75 2.23
CA TRP A 327 -14.90 -19.38 1.79
C TRP A 327 -16.14 -19.31 0.89
N GLN A 328 -16.94 -18.26 1.03
CA GLN A 328 -18.05 -18.03 0.11
C GLN A 328 -17.51 -17.84 -1.33
N ALA A 329 -16.41 -17.08 -1.48
CA ALA A 329 -15.71 -16.92 -2.75
C ALA A 329 -15.33 -18.25 -3.41
N SER A 330 -14.94 -19.27 -2.63
CA SER A 330 -14.62 -20.61 -3.17
C SER A 330 -15.84 -21.34 -3.71
N LYS A 331 -17.01 -21.17 -3.07
CA LYS A 331 -18.26 -21.78 -3.47
C LYS A 331 -18.86 -21.13 -4.71
N THR A 332 -18.78 -19.81 -4.81
CA THR A 332 -19.32 -19.01 -5.92
C THR A 332 -18.30 -18.79 -7.06
N LYS A 333 -17.03 -19.14 -6.84
CA LYS A 333 -15.90 -18.85 -7.74
C LYS A 333 -15.71 -17.35 -7.99
N THR A 334 -16.00 -16.54 -6.99
CA THR A 334 -15.94 -15.07 -7.08
C THR A 334 -14.54 -14.57 -6.80
N PHE A 335 -13.88 -14.04 -7.83
CA PHE A 335 -12.58 -13.38 -7.69
C PHE A 335 -12.38 -12.29 -8.75
N THR A 336 -11.41 -11.45 -8.52
CA THR A 336 -10.83 -10.54 -9.52
C THR A 336 -9.31 -10.50 -9.36
N SER A 337 -8.62 -9.93 -10.33
CA SER A 337 -7.17 -9.72 -10.23
C SER A 337 -6.82 -8.25 -10.39
N VAL A 338 -5.79 -7.83 -9.67
CA VAL A 338 -5.18 -6.51 -9.73
C VAL A 338 -3.66 -6.64 -9.74
N SER A 339 -2.97 -5.60 -10.18
CA SER A 339 -1.50 -5.53 -10.08
C SER A 339 -1.08 -4.27 -9.32
N ASP A 340 -0.55 -3.29 -10.02
CA ASP A 340 -0.08 -2.01 -9.53
C ASP A 340 -1.20 -1.07 -9.04
N SER A 341 -2.42 -1.22 -9.57
CA SER A 341 -3.54 -0.32 -9.26
C SER A 341 -4.02 -0.37 -7.80
N ILE A 342 -3.68 -1.40 -7.03
CA ILE A 342 -4.13 -1.56 -5.64
C ILE A 342 -3.18 -0.97 -4.59
N TYR A 343 -2.06 -0.43 -5.03
CA TYR A 343 -1.09 0.25 -4.17
C TYR A 343 -0.92 1.71 -4.61
N LEU A 344 0.07 2.42 -4.04
CA LEU A 344 0.37 3.80 -4.46
C LEU A 344 0.63 3.85 -5.96
N GLY A 345 0.05 4.84 -6.63
CA GLY A 345 0.22 5.02 -8.06
C GLY A 345 -0.95 5.77 -8.72
N PRO A 346 -0.85 6.09 -10.00
CA PRO A 346 -1.81 6.96 -10.70
C PRO A 346 -3.12 6.28 -11.12
N ILE A 347 -3.27 4.95 -10.94
CA ILE A 347 -4.34 4.16 -11.55
C ILE A 347 -5.28 3.46 -10.55
N ASN A 348 -5.37 3.97 -9.32
CA ASN A 348 -6.17 3.34 -8.26
C ASN A 348 -7.66 3.16 -8.60
N ALA A 349 -8.23 3.99 -9.46
CA ALA A 349 -9.62 3.85 -9.90
C ALA A 349 -9.88 2.48 -10.56
N ILE A 350 -8.88 1.89 -11.22
CA ILE A 350 -8.99 0.56 -11.85
C ILE A 350 -9.23 -0.51 -10.78
N ALA A 351 -8.44 -0.53 -9.69
CA ALA A 351 -8.64 -1.50 -8.61
C ALA A 351 -10.00 -1.31 -7.94
N VAL A 352 -10.39 -0.05 -7.65
CA VAL A 352 -11.71 0.24 -7.06
C VAL A 352 -12.83 -0.31 -7.96
N ARG A 353 -12.77 -0.10 -9.28
CA ARG A 353 -13.77 -0.60 -10.24
C ARG A 353 -13.78 -2.12 -10.29
N LYS A 354 -12.64 -2.78 -10.48
CA LYS A 354 -12.53 -4.24 -10.56
C LYS A 354 -13.08 -4.94 -9.33
N ILE A 355 -12.75 -4.43 -8.14
CA ILE A 355 -13.24 -4.99 -6.87
C ILE A 355 -14.75 -4.78 -6.74
N ALA A 356 -15.25 -3.59 -7.05
CA ALA A 356 -16.70 -3.30 -7.00
C ALA A 356 -17.51 -4.18 -7.97
N ASP A 357 -16.98 -4.43 -9.16
CA ASP A 357 -17.64 -5.28 -10.15
C ASP A 357 -17.67 -6.77 -9.71
N ALA A 358 -16.61 -7.25 -9.04
CA ALA A 358 -16.57 -8.60 -8.48
C ALA A 358 -17.46 -8.75 -7.23
N ALA A 359 -17.75 -7.66 -6.51
CA ALA A 359 -18.57 -7.66 -5.30
C ALA A 359 -20.09 -7.53 -5.57
N ARG A 360 -20.51 -7.41 -6.82
CA ARG A 360 -21.93 -7.38 -7.23
C ARG A 360 -22.51 -8.79 -7.19
#